data_e59511406c4944606c1b75abc70422d0
#
_entry.id   e59511406c4944606c1b75abc70422d0
#
_cell.length_a   1.000
_cell.length_b   1.000
_cell.length_c   1.000
_cell.angle_alpha   90.00
_cell.angle_beta   90.00
_cell.angle_gamma   90.00
#
_symmetry.space_group_name_H-M   'P 1'
#
loop_
_entity.id
_entity.type
_entity.pdbx_description
1 polymer ?
#
loop_
_entity_poly.entity_id
_entity_poly.type
_entity_poly.pdbx_seq_one_letter_code
_entity_poly.pdbx_strand_id
1 'polypeptide(L)'
;DHFFGIAASLDIPPYVYIENDRPTIPPDRRIEERKGKEFWREGPISPDFEHADVLPRLTREALGFIDRHAAEEDPFLLYFPLPAPHTPILPTADFQGVSDTNAYGDFCLMVDDVVGQVMAKLAHHGIVEETIVVFTSDNGCSPMADFDELAEVGHKPSYVFRGHKADIFEGGHRVPLIIRWPQQIAAGSQSDQTVCLVDLLATIADILGDPLPDHAGEDSVSNLPVWRGEKLDTNLRQATIHHSIDGSFSIRAGRWKLEMCAGSGGWSFPRPGKESDGLPAIQLYDLDDDIGETRNVQDQHPQVVEHLKALLTKYVEDGRSTPGTPQSNTGGNRWEQLWWM
;
A
#
# COMPACT_ATOMS: atom_id res chain seq x y z
N ASP A 1 -11.28 -22.11 5.67
CA ASP A 1 -10.41 -20.90 5.77
C ASP A 1 -9.60 -20.94 7.06
N HIS A 2 -8.44 -20.35 7.05
CA HIS A 2 -7.53 -20.28 8.19
C HIS A 2 -7.00 -18.84 8.35
N PHE A 3 -6.94 -18.35 9.57
CA PHE A 3 -6.33 -17.09 9.92
C PHE A 3 -5.26 -17.30 10.99
N PHE A 4 -4.08 -16.73 10.77
CA PHE A 4 -3.05 -16.55 11.79
C PHE A 4 -2.42 -15.18 11.61
N GLY A 5 -2.39 -14.37 12.67
CA GLY A 5 -1.92 -13.00 12.58
C GLY A 5 -1.81 -12.30 13.93
N ILE A 6 -1.73 -10.98 13.88
CA ILE A 6 -1.71 -10.11 15.06
C ILE A 6 -2.96 -9.22 15.07
N ALA A 7 -3.31 -8.69 16.25
CA ALA A 7 -4.58 -7.97 16.45
C ALA A 7 -4.65 -6.63 15.71
N ALA A 8 -3.49 -5.98 15.52
CA ALA A 8 -3.38 -4.66 14.89
C ALA A 8 -1.97 -4.48 14.32
N SER A 9 -1.56 -3.23 14.00
CA SER A 9 -0.18 -2.91 13.69
C SER A 9 0.76 -3.32 14.84
N LEU A 10 2.00 -3.68 14.51
CA LEU A 10 2.99 -4.22 15.46
C LEU A 10 3.31 -3.26 16.64
N ASP A 11 2.99 -1.97 16.48
CA ASP A 11 3.16 -0.94 17.51
C ASP A 11 1.89 -0.69 18.37
N ILE A 12 0.78 -1.43 18.12
CA ILE A 12 -0.53 -1.21 18.76
C ILE A 12 -0.96 -2.43 19.58
N PRO A 13 -1.21 -2.26 20.89
CA PRO A 13 -1.72 -3.34 21.73
C PRO A 13 -3.21 -3.67 21.40
N PRO A 14 -3.67 -4.87 21.80
CA PRO A 14 -2.97 -5.91 22.55
C PRO A 14 -1.97 -6.67 21.70
N TYR A 15 -0.80 -6.98 22.27
CA TYR A 15 0.25 -7.73 21.61
C TYR A 15 -0.01 -9.23 21.79
N VAL A 16 -0.73 -9.80 20.83
CA VAL A 16 -1.18 -11.20 20.84
C VAL A 16 -1.14 -11.77 19.43
N TYR A 17 -0.84 -13.05 19.31
CA TYR A 17 -1.18 -13.79 18.12
C TYR A 17 -2.63 -14.25 18.19
N ILE A 18 -3.29 -14.20 17.05
CA ILE A 18 -4.66 -14.67 16.88
C ILE A 18 -4.64 -15.84 15.90
N GLU A 19 -5.22 -16.94 16.30
CA GLU A 19 -5.52 -18.06 15.41
C GLU A 19 -7.02 -18.16 15.27
N ASN A 20 -7.49 -18.00 14.02
CA ASN A 20 -8.91 -17.93 13.66
C ASN A 20 -9.67 -16.84 14.46
N ASP A 21 -10.37 -17.19 15.52
CA ASP A 21 -11.31 -16.33 16.25
C ASP A 21 -10.85 -15.95 17.69
N ARG A 22 -9.62 -16.37 18.08
CA ARG A 22 -9.14 -16.18 19.46
C ARG A 22 -7.64 -15.99 19.56
N PRO A 23 -7.14 -15.36 20.63
CA PRO A 23 -5.70 -15.31 20.88
C PRO A 23 -5.16 -16.74 21.15
N THR A 24 -3.95 -17.00 20.65
CA THR A 24 -3.24 -18.27 20.92
C THR A 24 -3.02 -18.46 22.42
N ILE A 25 -2.58 -17.40 23.09
CA ILE A 25 -2.48 -17.31 24.55
C ILE A 25 -2.99 -15.92 24.98
N PRO A 26 -3.91 -15.82 25.92
CA PRO A 26 -4.36 -14.53 26.43
C PRO A 26 -3.23 -13.70 27.05
N PRO A 27 -3.30 -12.35 26.98
CA PRO A 27 -2.35 -11.48 27.66
C PRO A 27 -2.35 -11.74 29.17
N ASP A 28 -1.17 -11.82 29.76
CA ASP A 28 -0.97 -12.05 31.20
C ASP A 28 -0.18 -10.93 31.89
N ARG A 29 0.39 -10.00 31.11
CA ARG A 29 1.18 -8.86 31.60
C ARG A 29 0.99 -7.63 30.73
N ARG A 30 1.59 -6.52 31.15
CA ARG A 30 1.69 -5.29 30.37
C ARG A 30 3.16 -4.95 30.15
N ILE A 31 3.41 -4.27 29.01
CA ILE A 31 4.74 -3.69 28.72
C ILE A 31 4.62 -2.18 28.64
N GLU A 32 5.72 -1.51 28.96
CA GLU A 32 5.87 -0.07 28.83
C GLU A 32 6.08 0.33 27.36
N GLU A 33 5.78 1.61 27.02
CA GLU A 33 6.05 2.17 25.69
C GLU A 33 7.55 2.13 25.36
N ARG A 34 7.89 2.00 24.08
CA ARG A 34 9.21 2.32 23.52
C ARG A 34 9.12 3.51 22.58
N LYS A 35 10.25 4.18 22.37
CA LYS A 35 10.38 5.37 21.50
C LYS A 35 11.43 5.15 20.43
N GLY A 36 11.46 6.07 19.43
CA GLY A 36 12.39 5.99 18.33
C GLY A 36 12.00 4.94 17.30
N LYS A 37 12.98 4.38 16.59
CA LYS A 37 12.74 3.36 15.54
C LYS A 37 12.06 2.10 16.09
N GLU A 38 12.28 1.77 17.35
CA GLU A 38 11.65 0.65 18.05
C GLU A 38 10.33 1.02 18.74
N PHE A 39 9.63 2.05 18.25
CA PHE A 39 8.42 2.57 18.89
C PHE A 39 7.31 1.53 18.98
N TRP A 40 6.75 1.39 20.18
CA TRP A 40 5.44 0.77 20.43
C TRP A 40 4.76 1.43 21.63
N ARG A 41 3.45 1.30 21.71
CA ARG A 41 2.63 1.83 22.78
C ARG A 41 2.64 0.88 23.98
N GLU A 42 2.48 1.44 25.18
CA GLU A 42 2.23 0.60 26.35
C GLU A 42 0.97 -0.25 26.17
N GLY A 43 0.95 -1.46 26.69
CA GLY A 43 -0.26 -2.26 26.61
C GLY A 43 -0.12 -3.71 27.07
N PRO A 44 -1.25 -4.46 27.02
CA PRO A 44 -1.25 -5.86 27.35
C PRO A 44 -0.51 -6.68 26.29
N ILE A 45 0.24 -7.69 26.76
CA ILE A 45 1.04 -8.60 25.95
C ILE A 45 0.91 -10.04 26.44
N SER A 46 0.85 -10.97 25.49
CA SER A 46 0.85 -12.41 25.74
C SER A 46 2.26 -12.93 26.03
N PRO A 47 2.40 -14.03 26.79
CA PRO A 47 3.71 -14.62 27.12
C PRO A 47 4.46 -15.18 25.91
N ASP A 48 3.76 -15.55 24.84
CA ASP A 48 4.31 -16.06 23.58
C ASP A 48 4.59 -14.98 22.53
N PHE A 49 4.34 -13.69 22.84
CA PHE A 49 4.55 -12.58 21.92
C PHE A 49 5.88 -11.86 22.21
N GLU A 50 6.73 -11.84 21.21
CA GLU A 50 7.96 -11.06 21.20
C GLU A 50 8.02 -10.27 19.89
N HIS A 51 8.09 -8.94 19.96
CA HIS A 51 8.01 -8.06 18.77
C HIS A 51 9.01 -8.44 17.67
N ALA A 52 10.25 -8.78 18.05
CA ALA A 52 11.28 -9.15 17.08
C ALA A 52 11.03 -10.53 16.42
N ASP A 53 10.24 -11.40 17.06
CA ASP A 53 9.91 -12.74 16.53
C ASP A 53 8.62 -12.75 15.67
N VAL A 54 7.89 -11.61 15.58
CA VAL A 54 6.60 -11.62 14.88
C VAL A 54 6.76 -11.90 13.39
N LEU A 55 7.67 -11.22 12.69
CA LEU A 55 7.91 -11.51 11.27
C LEU A 55 8.40 -12.94 11.04
N PRO A 56 9.41 -13.48 11.78
CA PRO A 56 9.78 -14.89 11.71
C PRO A 56 8.62 -15.86 11.99
N ARG A 57 7.79 -15.56 12.98
CA ARG A 57 6.64 -16.41 13.33
C ARG A 57 5.62 -16.45 12.21
N LEU A 58 5.20 -15.28 11.69
CA LEU A 58 4.27 -15.19 10.57
C LEU A 58 4.81 -15.90 9.31
N THR A 59 6.11 -15.79 9.06
CA THR A 59 6.78 -16.48 7.96
C THR A 59 6.68 -18.00 8.14
N ARG A 60 7.00 -18.53 9.32
CA ARG A 60 6.87 -19.98 9.60
C ARG A 60 5.44 -20.48 9.38
N GLU A 61 4.43 -19.72 9.82
CA GLU A 61 3.02 -20.07 9.62
C GLU A 61 2.61 -20.06 8.14
N ALA A 62 3.05 -19.05 7.39
CA ALA A 62 2.79 -18.97 5.95
C ALA A 62 3.44 -20.14 5.18
N LEU A 63 4.71 -20.45 5.48
CA LEU A 63 5.41 -21.58 4.86
C LEU A 63 4.76 -22.91 5.24
N GLY A 64 4.31 -23.07 6.50
CA GLY A 64 3.56 -24.24 6.95
C GLY A 64 2.19 -24.35 6.30
N PHE A 65 1.53 -23.23 5.98
CA PHE A 65 0.31 -23.22 5.20
C PHE A 65 0.54 -23.75 3.77
N ILE A 66 1.59 -23.28 3.11
CA ILE A 66 1.95 -23.77 1.78
C ILE A 66 2.26 -25.27 1.82
N ASP A 67 3.02 -25.74 2.82
CA ASP A 67 3.34 -27.18 2.98
C ASP A 67 2.08 -28.05 3.08
N ARG A 68 1.03 -27.57 3.76
CA ARG A 68 -0.21 -28.32 3.94
C ARG A 68 -1.07 -28.35 2.68
N HIS A 69 -1.12 -27.25 1.93
CA HIS A 69 -2.08 -27.09 0.83
C HIS A 69 -1.49 -27.26 -0.57
N ALA A 70 -0.15 -27.32 -0.71
CA ALA A 70 0.51 -27.45 -2.00
C ALA A 70 0.17 -28.77 -2.76
N ALA A 71 -0.26 -29.82 -2.07
CA ALA A 71 -0.61 -31.12 -2.67
C ALA A 71 -2.13 -31.31 -2.81
N GLU A 72 -2.95 -30.34 -2.42
CA GLU A 72 -4.39 -30.40 -2.55
C GLU A 72 -4.83 -30.11 -4.00
N GLU A 73 -5.98 -30.68 -4.41
CA GLU A 73 -6.54 -30.44 -5.75
C GLU A 73 -7.11 -29.03 -5.90
N ASP A 74 -7.64 -28.48 -4.80
CA ASP A 74 -8.21 -27.14 -4.79
C ASP A 74 -7.12 -26.07 -4.66
N PRO A 75 -7.18 -24.97 -5.44
CA PRO A 75 -6.25 -23.87 -5.31
C PRO A 75 -6.44 -23.12 -3.99
N PHE A 76 -5.35 -22.55 -3.45
CA PHE A 76 -5.39 -21.72 -2.27
C PHE A 76 -5.14 -20.24 -2.61
N LEU A 77 -5.66 -19.34 -1.77
CA LEU A 77 -5.26 -17.93 -1.68
C LEU A 77 -4.54 -17.70 -0.36
N LEU A 78 -3.31 -17.25 -0.40
CA LEU A 78 -2.54 -16.79 0.76
C LEU A 78 -2.43 -15.26 0.74
N TYR A 79 -3.18 -14.58 1.61
CA TYR A 79 -2.99 -13.16 1.88
C TYR A 79 -2.00 -13.02 3.04
N PHE A 80 -0.81 -12.52 2.75
CA PHE A 80 0.31 -12.48 3.68
C PHE A 80 0.80 -11.04 3.91
N PRO A 81 0.04 -10.19 4.63
CA PRO A 81 0.45 -8.84 4.96
C PRO A 81 1.54 -8.86 6.06
N LEU A 82 2.74 -8.44 5.68
CA LEU A 82 3.87 -8.39 6.61
C LEU A 82 3.76 -7.15 7.51
N PRO A 83 4.06 -7.26 8.83
CA PRO A 83 4.13 -6.10 9.71
C PRO A 83 5.45 -5.32 9.54
N ALA A 84 6.27 -5.69 8.60
CA ALA A 84 7.58 -5.13 8.28
C ALA A 84 7.57 -4.48 6.88
N PRO A 85 8.37 -3.42 6.65
CA PRO A 85 9.33 -2.80 7.57
C PRO A 85 8.74 -1.68 8.45
N HIS A 86 7.46 -1.80 8.85
CA HIS A 86 6.79 -0.87 9.77
C HIS A 86 7.44 -0.87 11.16
N THR A 87 7.22 0.21 11.93
CA THR A 87 7.61 0.26 13.35
C THR A 87 6.84 -0.74 14.20
N PRO A 88 7.49 -1.29 15.23
CA PRO A 88 8.90 -1.18 15.62
C PRO A 88 9.84 -1.80 14.58
N ILE A 89 10.89 -1.06 14.21
CA ILE A 89 11.90 -1.51 13.25
C ILE A 89 12.87 -2.42 13.99
N LEU A 90 12.69 -3.72 13.84
CA LEU A 90 13.37 -4.75 14.64
C LEU A 90 13.92 -5.88 13.73
N PRO A 91 14.94 -5.58 12.88
CA PRO A 91 15.61 -6.66 12.16
C PRO A 91 16.24 -7.66 13.17
N THR A 92 16.12 -8.95 12.88
CA THR A 92 16.77 -9.98 13.69
C THR A 92 18.29 -9.85 13.61
N ALA A 93 19.00 -10.49 14.54
CA ALA A 93 20.47 -10.40 14.65
C ALA A 93 21.20 -10.74 13.35
N ASP A 94 20.65 -11.65 12.54
CA ASP A 94 21.24 -12.07 11.26
C ASP A 94 21.18 -10.97 10.17
N PHE A 95 20.31 -9.97 10.34
CA PHE A 95 20.15 -8.85 9.39
C PHE A 95 20.73 -7.53 9.91
N GLN A 96 21.10 -7.43 11.19
CA GLN A 96 21.62 -6.19 11.78
C GLN A 96 22.97 -5.81 11.16
N GLY A 97 23.05 -4.61 10.59
CA GLY A 97 24.25 -4.07 9.95
C GLY A 97 24.58 -4.66 8.58
N VAL A 98 23.64 -5.37 7.93
CA VAL A 98 23.89 -6.04 6.64
C VAL A 98 23.61 -5.13 5.46
N SER A 99 22.71 -4.16 5.60
CA SER A 99 22.30 -3.26 4.51
C SER A 99 23.32 -2.16 4.18
N ASP A 100 24.31 -1.93 5.02
CA ASP A 100 25.21 -0.76 4.95
C ASP A 100 24.46 0.61 4.99
N THR A 101 23.19 0.61 5.46
CA THR A 101 22.40 1.83 5.63
C THR A 101 22.06 2.05 7.11
N ASN A 102 20.87 1.66 7.53
CA ASN A 102 20.44 1.73 8.93
C ASN A 102 19.49 0.56 9.25
N ALA A 103 18.96 0.51 10.48
CA ALA A 103 18.06 -0.57 10.89
C ALA A 103 16.82 -0.73 9.99
N TYR A 104 16.33 0.33 9.35
CA TYR A 104 15.25 0.22 8.39
C TYR A 104 15.67 -0.53 7.12
N GLY A 105 16.86 -0.23 6.56
CA GLY A 105 17.39 -0.96 5.42
C GLY A 105 17.65 -2.44 5.76
N ASP A 106 18.16 -2.72 6.95
CA ASP A 106 18.32 -4.10 7.45
C ASP A 106 16.98 -4.83 7.51
N PHE A 107 15.93 -4.14 7.97
CA PHE A 107 14.59 -4.70 8.04
C PHE A 107 13.96 -4.91 6.65
N CYS A 108 14.28 -4.04 5.67
CA CYS A 108 13.91 -4.27 4.27
C CYS A 108 14.58 -5.52 3.69
N LEU A 109 15.86 -5.77 3.99
CA LEU A 109 16.54 -7.01 3.58
C LEU A 109 15.88 -8.25 4.20
N MET A 110 15.43 -8.14 5.45
CA MET A 110 14.69 -9.23 6.10
C MET A 110 13.33 -9.49 5.42
N VAL A 111 12.63 -8.44 4.95
CA VAL A 111 11.41 -8.60 4.13
C VAL A 111 11.71 -9.28 2.80
N ASP A 112 12.80 -8.91 2.13
CA ASP A 112 13.23 -9.55 0.88
C ASP A 112 13.52 -11.04 1.09
N ASP A 113 14.20 -11.40 2.19
CA ASP A 113 14.44 -12.79 2.58
C ASP A 113 13.15 -13.58 2.80
N VAL A 114 12.13 -12.99 3.41
CA VAL A 114 10.79 -13.61 3.57
C VAL A 114 10.19 -13.96 2.20
N VAL A 115 10.28 -13.04 1.23
CA VAL A 115 9.84 -13.31 -0.15
C VAL A 115 10.64 -14.45 -0.76
N GLY A 116 11.96 -14.44 -0.57
CA GLY A 116 12.86 -15.52 -1.00
C GLY A 116 12.44 -16.88 -0.43
N GLN A 117 12.13 -16.95 0.88
CA GLN A 117 11.66 -18.17 1.54
C GLN A 117 10.33 -18.67 0.94
N VAL A 118 9.36 -17.78 0.70
CA VAL A 118 8.09 -18.15 0.04
C VAL A 118 8.35 -18.70 -1.35
N MET A 119 9.16 -18.03 -2.17
CA MET A 119 9.50 -18.48 -3.51
C MET A 119 10.22 -19.84 -3.51
N ALA A 120 11.15 -20.05 -2.57
CA ALA A 120 11.83 -21.33 -2.42
C ALA A 120 10.86 -22.45 -2.00
N LYS A 121 9.87 -22.14 -1.14
CA LYS A 121 8.86 -23.09 -0.71
C LYS A 121 7.94 -23.52 -1.88
N LEU A 122 7.48 -22.57 -2.70
CA LEU A 122 6.70 -22.85 -3.90
C LEU A 122 7.50 -23.72 -4.90
N ALA A 123 8.78 -23.42 -5.07
CA ALA A 123 9.68 -24.21 -5.93
C ALA A 123 9.89 -25.63 -5.40
N HIS A 124 10.05 -25.80 -4.07
CA HIS A 124 10.17 -27.10 -3.41
C HIS A 124 8.98 -28.02 -3.71
N HIS A 125 7.76 -27.45 -3.71
CA HIS A 125 6.56 -28.19 -4.05
C HIS A 125 6.27 -28.30 -5.56
N GLY A 126 7.08 -27.67 -6.41
CA GLY A 126 6.91 -27.72 -7.87
C GLY A 126 5.71 -26.92 -8.41
N ILE A 127 5.11 -26.03 -7.59
CA ILE A 127 3.92 -25.26 -7.95
C ILE A 127 4.23 -23.82 -8.36
N VAL A 128 5.48 -23.43 -8.47
CA VAL A 128 5.89 -22.04 -8.75
C VAL A 128 5.41 -21.53 -10.11
N GLU A 129 5.26 -22.42 -11.10
CA GLU A 129 4.80 -22.06 -12.45
C GLU A 129 3.27 -21.78 -12.48
N GLU A 130 2.52 -22.40 -11.58
CA GLU A 130 1.06 -22.33 -11.50
C GLU A 130 0.59 -21.30 -10.46
N THR A 131 1.51 -20.68 -9.73
CA THR A 131 1.21 -19.71 -8.67
C THR A 131 1.38 -18.28 -9.17
N ILE A 132 0.35 -17.46 -8.93
CA ILE A 132 0.44 -16.00 -9.05
C ILE A 132 1.02 -15.45 -7.75
N VAL A 133 2.15 -14.77 -7.85
CA VAL A 133 2.77 -14.06 -6.71
C VAL A 133 2.67 -12.57 -6.95
N VAL A 134 2.05 -11.85 -6.04
CA VAL A 134 1.92 -10.39 -6.04
C VAL A 134 2.69 -9.82 -4.87
N PHE A 135 3.70 -9.01 -5.15
CA PHE A 135 4.44 -8.26 -4.14
C PHE A 135 4.12 -6.78 -4.27
N THR A 136 3.74 -6.16 -3.16
CA THR A 136 3.41 -4.73 -3.08
C THR A 136 3.56 -4.21 -1.66
N SER A 137 3.24 -2.93 -1.45
CA SER A 137 3.13 -2.28 -0.15
C SER A 137 1.80 -1.52 -0.06
N ASP A 138 1.31 -1.27 1.14
CA ASP A 138 0.07 -0.52 1.40
C ASP A 138 0.23 0.99 1.22
N ASN A 139 1.40 1.54 1.57
CA ASN A 139 1.75 2.97 1.46
C ASN A 139 3.25 3.19 1.31
N GLY A 140 3.61 4.44 1.07
CA GLY A 140 4.99 4.88 0.98
C GLY A 140 5.77 4.74 2.30
N CYS A 141 7.08 4.95 2.25
CA CYS A 141 7.97 4.79 3.39
C CYS A 141 7.55 5.69 4.57
N SER A 142 7.61 5.14 5.79
CA SER A 142 7.36 5.90 7.02
C SER A 142 8.55 6.82 7.34
N PRO A 143 8.33 8.05 7.86
CA PRO A 143 9.40 8.91 8.35
C PRO A 143 10.19 8.30 9.51
N MET A 144 9.65 7.27 10.18
CA MET A 144 10.37 6.52 11.21
C MET A 144 11.56 5.72 10.67
N ALA A 145 11.67 5.58 9.35
CA ALA A 145 12.86 5.04 8.68
C ALA A 145 14.11 5.94 8.85
N ASP A 146 13.92 7.22 9.26
CA ASP A 146 14.96 8.23 9.44
C ASP A 146 15.60 8.64 8.10
N PHE A 147 14.88 9.49 7.36
CA PHE A 147 15.30 9.93 6.02
C PHE A 147 16.61 10.68 6.01
N ASP A 148 16.93 11.41 7.08
CA ASP A 148 18.17 12.15 7.19
C ASP A 148 19.36 11.18 7.31
N GLU A 149 19.25 10.18 8.18
CA GLU A 149 20.26 9.13 8.33
C GLU A 149 20.46 8.31 7.02
N LEU A 150 19.36 7.98 6.34
CA LEU A 150 19.43 7.31 5.04
C LEU A 150 20.06 8.18 3.96
N ALA A 151 19.81 9.49 3.97
CA ALA A 151 20.40 10.43 3.03
C ALA A 151 21.92 10.56 3.20
N GLU A 152 22.46 10.43 4.42
CA GLU A 152 23.89 10.44 4.69
C GLU A 152 24.65 9.34 3.94
N VAL A 153 23.99 8.19 3.70
CA VAL A 153 24.54 7.08 2.92
C VAL A 153 24.04 7.07 1.47
N GLY A 154 23.38 8.15 1.02
CA GLY A 154 22.91 8.32 -0.35
C GLY A 154 21.64 7.55 -0.70
N HIS A 155 20.96 6.98 0.30
CA HIS A 155 19.69 6.26 0.09
C HIS A 155 18.48 7.19 0.17
N LYS A 156 17.54 7.05 -0.77
CA LYS A 156 16.30 7.81 -0.83
C LYS A 156 15.11 6.85 -0.86
N PRO A 157 14.45 6.58 0.28
CA PRO A 157 13.40 5.56 0.36
C PRO A 157 12.15 5.89 -0.46
N SER A 158 11.88 7.17 -0.73
CA SER A 158 10.83 7.60 -1.67
C SER A 158 11.35 7.86 -3.09
N TYR A 159 12.61 7.50 -3.41
CA TYR A 159 13.25 7.71 -4.71
C TYR A 159 13.22 9.19 -5.12
N VAL A 160 12.54 9.53 -6.23
CA VAL A 160 12.38 10.91 -6.73
C VAL A 160 11.02 11.51 -6.34
N PHE A 161 10.15 10.72 -5.74
CA PHE A 161 8.81 11.13 -5.38
C PHE A 161 8.82 12.02 -4.14
N ARG A 162 8.02 13.07 -4.18
CA ARG A 162 7.84 13.96 -3.03
C ARG A 162 7.05 13.26 -1.92
N GLY A 163 7.35 13.60 -0.67
CA GLY A 163 6.63 13.13 0.50
C GLY A 163 6.93 11.67 0.87
N HIS A 164 6.09 11.15 1.73
CA HIS A 164 6.22 9.82 2.32
C HIS A 164 4.85 9.36 2.87
N LYS A 165 4.78 8.25 3.58
CA LYS A 165 3.57 7.76 4.27
C LYS A 165 2.76 8.93 4.85
N ALA A 166 1.45 8.89 4.70
CA ALA A 166 0.46 9.88 5.12
C ALA A 166 0.23 11.07 4.17
N ASP A 167 1.16 11.37 3.27
CA ASP A 167 1.08 12.53 2.39
C ASP A 167 0.22 12.29 1.16
N ILE A 168 -0.34 13.39 0.62
CA ILE A 168 -1.07 13.38 -0.64
C ILE A 168 -0.15 13.24 -1.86
N PHE A 169 1.15 13.55 -1.71
CA PHE A 169 2.16 13.47 -2.76
C PHE A 169 2.47 12.03 -3.19
N GLU A 170 3.08 11.86 -4.36
CA GLU A 170 3.39 10.54 -4.93
C GLU A 170 4.16 9.62 -3.97
N GLY A 171 5.09 10.15 -3.16
CA GLY A 171 5.83 9.37 -2.16
C GLY A 171 4.96 8.75 -1.06
N GLY A 172 3.73 9.23 -0.89
CA GLY A 172 2.78 8.68 0.09
C GLY A 172 2.09 7.40 -0.38
N HIS A 173 1.92 7.21 -1.69
CA HIS A 173 1.06 6.14 -2.22
C HIS A 173 1.59 5.50 -3.52
N ARG A 174 2.67 5.99 -4.12
CA ARG A 174 3.29 5.33 -5.27
C ARG A 174 4.25 4.25 -4.78
N VAL A 175 3.72 3.04 -4.69
CA VAL A 175 4.39 1.87 -4.13
C VAL A 175 4.82 0.89 -5.21
N PRO A 176 5.79 -0.02 -4.94
CA PRO A 176 6.13 -1.08 -5.88
C PRO A 176 4.94 -2.02 -6.10
N LEU A 177 4.80 -2.51 -7.33
CA LEU A 177 3.91 -3.60 -7.68
C LEU A 177 4.67 -4.55 -8.61
N ILE A 178 4.94 -5.75 -8.14
CA ILE A 178 5.65 -6.79 -8.88
C ILE A 178 4.75 -8.03 -8.92
N ILE A 179 4.51 -8.53 -10.14
CA ILE A 179 3.64 -9.69 -10.34
C ILE A 179 4.41 -10.76 -11.09
N ARG A 180 4.38 -11.97 -10.55
CA ARG A 180 4.95 -13.14 -11.17
C ARG A 180 3.85 -14.16 -11.45
N TRP A 181 3.66 -14.50 -12.71
CA TRP A 181 2.77 -15.57 -13.18
C TRP A 181 3.34 -16.16 -14.48
N PRO A 182 4.27 -17.10 -14.39
CA PRO A 182 5.06 -17.55 -15.55
C PRO A 182 4.25 -18.06 -16.72
N GLN A 183 3.08 -18.65 -16.46
CA GLN A 183 2.20 -19.15 -17.52
C GLN A 183 1.55 -18.03 -18.35
N GLN A 184 1.45 -16.80 -17.84
CA GLN A 184 0.69 -15.72 -18.48
C GLN A 184 1.50 -14.43 -18.65
N ILE A 185 2.51 -14.21 -17.83
CA ILE A 185 3.30 -12.96 -17.78
C ILE A 185 4.71 -13.24 -18.25
N ALA A 186 5.14 -12.56 -19.31
CA ALA A 186 6.51 -12.66 -19.80
C ALA A 186 7.50 -12.12 -18.77
N ALA A 187 8.58 -12.85 -18.53
CA ALA A 187 9.64 -12.42 -17.63
C ALA A 187 10.26 -11.08 -18.07
N GLY A 188 10.45 -10.16 -17.13
CA GLY A 188 11.03 -8.83 -17.39
C GLY A 188 10.09 -7.86 -18.11
N SER A 189 8.79 -8.19 -18.29
CA SER A 189 7.80 -7.25 -18.82
C SER A 189 7.58 -6.08 -17.88
N GLN A 190 7.24 -4.91 -18.45
CA GLN A 190 6.92 -3.69 -17.72
C GLN A 190 5.70 -3.02 -18.35
N SER A 191 4.99 -2.25 -17.54
CA SER A 191 3.85 -1.45 -18.01
C SER A 191 3.82 -0.09 -17.32
N ASP A 192 3.51 0.96 -18.10
CA ASP A 192 3.32 2.33 -17.61
C ASP A 192 1.84 2.64 -17.31
N GLN A 193 0.96 1.64 -17.38
CA GLN A 193 -0.46 1.82 -17.01
C GLN A 193 -0.59 2.18 -15.54
N THR A 194 -1.41 3.20 -15.27
CA THR A 194 -1.77 3.54 -13.90
C THR A 194 -2.72 2.50 -13.35
N VAL A 195 -2.33 1.84 -12.27
CA VAL A 195 -3.08 0.78 -11.59
C VAL A 195 -3.21 1.10 -10.10
N CYS A 196 -4.17 0.49 -9.43
CA CYS A 196 -4.42 0.65 -8.00
C CYS A 196 -4.47 -0.72 -7.31
N LEU A 197 -4.18 -0.77 -6.01
CA LEU A 197 -4.28 -2.01 -5.24
C LEU A 197 -5.72 -2.54 -5.15
N VAL A 198 -6.73 -1.64 -5.19
CA VAL A 198 -8.15 -2.04 -5.26
C VAL A 198 -8.48 -2.86 -6.50
N ASP A 199 -7.66 -2.80 -7.55
CA ASP A 199 -7.84 -3.53 -8.80
C ASP A 199 -7.64 -5.04 -8.67
N LEU A 200 -7.02 -5.49 -7.59
CA LEU A 200 -6.85 -6.92 -7.34
C LEU A 200 -8.19 -7.67 -7.28
N LEU A 201 -9.24 -7.04 -6.74
CA LEU A 201 -10.57 -7.66 -6.66
C LEU A 201 -11.13 -7.97 -8.06
N ALA A 202 -11.21 -6.98 -8.95
CA ALA A 202 -11.72 -7.19 -10.31
C ALA A 202 -10.77 -8.08 -11.13
N THR A 203 -9.46 -7.99 -10.89
CA THR A 203 -8.48 -8.83 -11.59
C THR A 203 -8.62 -10.30 -11.22
N ILE A 204 -8.81 -10.60 -9.93
CA ILE A 204 -9.03 -11.99 -9.46
C ILE A 204 -10.37 -12.52 -9.99
N ALA A 205 -11.44 -11.72 -9.93
CA ALA A 205 -12.74 -12.09 -10.49
C ALA A 205 -12.65 -12.43 -12.00
N ASP A 206 -11.89 -11.63 -12.76
CA ASP A 206 -11.65 -11.84 -14.18
C ASP A 206 -10.83 -13.12 -14.45
N ILE A 207 -9.80 -13.39 -13.63
CA ILE A 207 -9.02 -14.65 -13.71
C ILE A 207 -9.92 -15.87 -13.48
N LEU A 208 -10.83 -15.78 -12.54
CA LEU A 208 -11.76 -16.87 -12.18
C LEU A 208 -12.93 -16.99 -13.16
N GLY A 209 -13.15 -16.00 -14.03
CA GLY A 209 -14.30 -15.92 -14.92
C GLY A 209 -15.63 -15.71 -14.18
N ASP A 210 -15.57 -15.10 -12.97
CA ASP A 210 -16.73 -14.82 -12.12
C ASP A 210 -16.92 -13.30 -12.02
N PRO A 211 -17.75 -12.70 -12.88
CA PRO A 211 -17.90 -11.25 -12.95
C PRO A 211 -18.49 -10.68 -11.66
N LEU A 212 -17.91 -9.57 -11.21
CA LEU A 212 -18.40 -8.86 -10.04
C LEU A 212 -19.81 -8.31 -10.28
N PRO A 213 -20.71 -8.37 -9.28
CA PRO A 213 -21.99 -7.68 -9.37
C PRO A 213 -21.79 -6.16 -9.39
N ASP A 214 -22.73 -5.41 -9.98
CA ASP A 214 -22.61 -3.96 -10.19
C ASP A 214 -22.42 -3.13 -8.89
N HIS A 215 -22.75 -3.71 -7.75
CA HIS A 215 -22.59 -3.10 -6.42
C HIS A 215 -21.37 -3.58 -5.65
N ALA A 216 -20.39 -4.18 -6.32
CA ALA A 216 -19.13 -4.61 -5.72
C ALA A 216 -17.94 -4.23 -6.60
N GLY A 217 -16.86 -3.76 -5.97
CA GLY A 217 -15.67 -3.33 -6.69
C GLY A 217 -15.87 -2.05 -7.48
N GLU A 218 -16.61 -1.09 -6.93
CA GLU A 218 -17.02 0.17 -7.57
C GLU A 218 -15.84 0.99 -8.08
N ASP A 219 -14.64 0.79 -7.51
CA ASP A 219 -13.40 1.44 -7.91
C ASP A 219 -12.37 0.48 -8.51
N SER A 220 -12.74 -0.79 -8.67
CA SER A 220 -11.84 -1.86 -9.11
C SER A 220 -11.92 -2.09 -10.61
N VAL A 221 -10.76 -2.12 -11.27
CA VAL A 221 -10.62 -2.38 -12.71
C VAL A 221 -9.70 -3.58 -12.91
N SER A 222 -10.09 -4.55 -13.74
CA SER A 222 -9.23 -5.69 -14.02
C SER A 222 -7.93 -5.28 -14.70
N ASN A 223 -6.81 -5.64 -14.11
CA ASN A 223 -5.47 -5.45 -14.65
C ASN A 223 -5.00 -6.64 -15.50
N LEU A 224 -5.82 -7.68 -15.67
CA LEU A 224 -5.45 -8.90 -16.37
C LEU A 224 -4.91 -8.67 -17.80
N PRO A 225 -5.50 -7.78 -18.62
CA PRO A 225 -4.96 -7.46 -19.94
C PRO A 225 -3.53 -6.88 -19.86
N VAL A 226 -3.26 -6.00 -18.90
CA VAL A 226 -1.92 -5.43 -18.66
C VAL A 226 -0.94 -6.51 -18.23
N TRP A 227 -1.35 -7.39 -17.31
CA TRP A 227 -0.50 -8.48 -16.85
C TRP A 227 -0.10 -9.42 -18.00
N ARG A 228 -1.01 -9.67 -18.94
CA ARG A 228 -0.74 -10.47 -20.14
C ARG A 228 0.06 -9.74 -21.22
N GLY A 229 0.38 -8.46 -21.02
CA GLY A 229 1.09 -7.64 -22.00
C GLY A 229 0.26 -7.32 -23.24
N GLU A 230 -1.07 -7.30 -23.11
CA GLU A 230 -1.96 -6.93 -24.20
C GLU A 230 -1.80 -5.45 -24.54
N LYS A 231 -1.87 -5.14 -25.83
CA LYS A 231 -1.89 -3.75 -26.29
C LYS A 231 -3.27 -3.15 -26.04
N LEU A 232 -3.29 -2.08 -25.27
CA LEU A 232 -4.50 -1.34 -24.99
C LEU A 232 -4.55 -0.07 -25.86
N ASP A 233 -5.68 0.17 -26.48
CA ASP A 233 -5.93 1.41 -27.25
C ASP A 233 -6.17 2.61 -26.34
N THR A 234 -6.56 2.37 -25.10
CA THR A 234 -6.82 3.38 -24.05
C THR A 234 -6.30 2.91 -22.70
N ASN A 235 -6.16 3.82 -21.75
CA ASN A 235 -5.86 3.47 -20.38
C ASN A 235 -6.97 2.59 -19.78
N LEU A 236 -6.60 1.65 -18.91
CA LEU A 236 -7.54 0.78 -18.19
C LEU A 236 -8.56 1.59 -17.40
N ARG A 237 -8.08 2.66 -16.76
CA ARG A 237 -8.91 3.57 -15.97
C ARG A 237 -8.73 5.01 -16.42
N GLN A 238 -9.79 5.81 -16.29
CA GLN A 238 -9.75 7.22 -16.59
C GLN A 238 -8.90 8.00 -15.58
N ALA A 239 -9.03 7.68 -14.29
CA ALA A 239 -8.28 8.31 -13.21
C ALA A 239 -8.15 7.41 -11.99
N THR A 240 -7.20 7.73 -11.11
CA THR A 240 -7.08 7.18 -9.75
C THR A 240 -7.30 8.26 -8.73
N ILE A 241 -7.82 7.89 -7.56
CA ILE A 241 -8.05 8.78 -6.42
C ILE A 241 -7.21 8.29 -5.26
N HIS A 242 -6.60 9.23 -4.55
CA HIS A 242 -5.82 8.98 -3.35
C HIS A 242 -6.26 9.94 -2.24
N HIS A 243 -5.99 9.54 -1.00
CA HIS A 243 -6.21 10.35 0.18
C HIS A 243 -4.91 10.50 0.95
N SER A 244 -4.74 11.67 1.56
CA SER A 244 -3.78 11.86 2.65
C SER A 244 -4.39 11.42 3.98
N ILE A 245 -3.57 11.43 5.05
CA ILE A 245 -4.04 11.01 6.37
C ILE A 245 -5.12 11.94 6.96
N ASP A 246 -5.16 13.20 6.57
CA ASP A 246 -6.23 14.13 6.97
C ASP A 246 -7.51 13.97 6.14
N GLY A 247 -7.51 13.04 5.17
CA GLY A 247 -8.63 12.75 4.29
C GLY A 247 -8.74 13.66 3.07
N SER A 248 -7.76 14.53 2.81
CA SER A 248 -7.71 15.33 1.59
C SER A 248 -7.66 14.44 0.35
N PHE A 249 -8.35 14.86 -0.72
CA PHE A 249 -8.44 14.12 -1.96
C PHE A 249 -7.39 14.55 -2.96
N SER A 250 -6.90 13.60 -3.75
CA SER A 250 -6.26 13.88 -5.03
C SER A 250 -6.86 13.01 -6.13
N ILE A 251 -6.82 13.51 -7.36
CA ILE A 251 -7.18 12.76 -8.57
C ILE A 251 -6.03 12.84 -9.56
N ARG A 252 -5.63 11.68 -10.10
CA ARG A 252 -4.64 11.58 -11.17
C ARG A 252 -5.27 11.00 -12.43
N ALA A 253 -5.15 11.72 -13.54
CA ALA A 253 -5.56 11.28 -14.88
C ALA A 253 -4.39 11.49 -15.86
N GLY A 254 -3.82 10.39 -16.34
CA GLY A 254 -2.61 10.43 -17.17
C GLY A 254 -1.45 11.13 -16.45
N ARG A 255 -0.91 12.19 -17.11
CA ARG A 255 0.18 13.01 -16.57
C ARG A 255 -0.23 13.99 -15.46
N TRP A 256 -1.52 14.33 -15.38
CA TRP A 256 -2.00 15.37 -14.47
C TRP A 256 -2.45 14.81 -13.13
N LYS A 257 -2.00 15.45 -12.05
CA LYS A 257 -2.45 15.17 -10.69
C LYS A 257 -2.94 16.45 -10.02
N LEU A 258 -4.21 16.46 -9.61
CA LEU A 258 -4.85 17.54 -8.87
C LEU A 258 -5.03 17.13 -7.42
N GLU A 259 -4.54 17.94 -6.51
CA GLU A 259 -4.64 17.75 -5.06
C GLU A 259 -5.55 18.82 -4.46
N MET A 260 -6.55 18.40 -3.69
CA MET A 260 -7.60 19.25 -3.13
C MET A 260 -7.25 19.74 -1.72
N CYS A 261 -5.98 20.04 -1.48
CA CYS A 261 -5.48 20.61 -0.23
C CYS A 261 -4.27 21.53 -0.47
N ALA A 262 -4.00 22.36 0.51
CA ALA A 262 -2.76 23.13 0.60
C ALA A 262 -1.68 22.29 1.31
N GLY A 263 -0.51 22.16 0.70
CA GLY A 263 0.60 21.40 1.28
C GLY A 263 0.42 19.89 1.19
N SER A 264 0.96 19.15 2.16
CA SER A 264 1.06 17.69 2.11
C SER A 264 -0.24 16.94 2.45
N GLY A 265 -1.19 17.59 3.10
CA GLY A 265 -2.33 16.88 3.72
C GLY A 265 -1.89 15.84 4.76
N GLY A 266 -0.62 15.80 5.12
CA GLY A 266 -0.02 14.74 5.92
C GLY A 266 1.11 15.20 6.83
N TRP A 267 2.21 14.44 6.84
CA TRP A 267 3.27 14.61 7.82
C TRP A 267 4.50 15.35 7.30
N SER A 268 4.71 15.42 5.98
CA SER A 268 5.81 16.21 5.40
C SER A 268 5.46 17.69 5.30
N PHE A 269 6.48 18.52 5.13
CA PHE A 269 6.32 19.98 4.95
C PHE A 269 5.82 20.30 3.52
N PRO A 270 4.89 21.29 3.40
CA PRO A 270 4.13 22.00 4.44
C PRO A 270 3.00 21.13 5.01
N ARG A 271 2.92 21.02 6.34
CA ARG A 271 1.88 20.26 7.02
C ARG A 271 0.56 21.03 7.05
N PRO A 272 -0.58 20.33 7.21
CA PRO A 272 -1.87 21.00 7.45
C PRO A 272 -1.83 21.98 8.64
N GLY A 273 -2.53 23.09 8.52
CA GLY A 273 -2.57 24.16 9.53
C GLY A 273 -1.57 25.28 9.22
N LYS A 274 -0.86 25.79 10.23
CA LYS A 274 -0.03 27.00 10.12
C LYS A 274 1.02 26.96 9.02
N GLU A 275 1.55 25.80 8.69
CA GLU A 275 2.58 25.67 7.66
C GLU A 275 2.01 25.83 6.24
N SER A 276 0.71 25.55 6.09
CA SER A 276 -0.01 25.71 4.83
C SER A 276 -0.81 27.02 4.73
N ASP A 277 -0.78 27.88 5.76
CA ASP A 277 -1.47 29.17 5.75
C ASP A 277 -0.98 30.05 4.59
N GLY A 278 -1.92 30.54 3.78
CA GLY A 278 -1.63 31.39 2.65
C GLY A 278 -1.12 30.66 1.39
N LEU A 279 -0.96 29.35 1.42
CA LEU A 279 -0.73 28.55 0.21
C LEU A 279 -2.02 28.39 -0.60
N PRO A 280 -1.93 28.13 -1.91
CA PRO A 280 -3.10 27.80 -2.72
C PRO A 280 -3.87 26.60 -2.13
N ALA A 281 -5.20 26.70 -2.12
CA ALA A 281 -6.06 25.65 -1.58
C ALA A 281 -6.04 24.35 -2.42
N ILE A 282 -5.58 24.44 -3.67
CA ILE A 282 -5.40 23.30 -4.58
C ILE A 282 -4.01 23.32 -5.19
N GLN A 283 -3.56 22.18 -5.66
CA GLN A 283 -2.27 22.03 -6.33
C GLN A 283 -2.47 21.17 -7.58
N LEU A 284 -1.90 21.60 -8.71
CA LEU A 284 -1.88 20.82 -9.95
C LEU A 284 -0.46 20.55 -10.35
N TYR A 285 -0.14 19.30 -10.61
CA TYR A 285 1.19 18.85 -11.05
C TYR A 285 1.13 18.12 -12.38
N ASP A 286 2.16 18.33 -13.19
CA ASP A 286 2.42 17.62 -14.42
C ASP A 286 3.48 16.56 -14.16
N LEU A 287 3.09 15.32 -13.90
CA LEU A 287 4.01 14.27 -13.46
C LEU A 287 4.97 13.77 -14.55
N ASP A 288 4.74 14.09 -15.83
CA ASP A 288 5.68 13.78 -16.91
C ASP A 288 6.89 14.74 -16.86
N ASP A 289 6.64 16.01 -16.52
CA ASP A 289 7.67 17.05 -16.48
C ASP A 289 8.20 17.32 -15.07
N ASP A 290 7.44 16.96 -14.03
CA ASP A 290 7.72 17.25 -12.62
C ASP A 290 7.24 16.12 -11.71
N ILE A 291 7.85 14.94 -11.86
CA ILE A 291 7.53 13.75 -11.06
C ILE A 291 7.72 13.96 -9.55
N GLY A 292 8.51 14.96 -9.16
CA GLY A 292 8.77 15.35 -7.78
C GLY A 292 7.79 16.35 -7.20
N GLU A 293 6.74 16.73 -7.95
CA GLU A 293 5.65 17.62 -7.48
C GLU A 293 6.19 18.93 -6.85
N THR A 294 7.15 19.59 -7.54
CA THR A 294 7.84 20.77 -7.03
C THR A 294 7.21 22.08 -7.50
N ARG A 295 6.45 22.07 -8.61
CA ARG A 295 5.91 23.25 -9.27
C ARG A 295 4.39 23.14 -9.41
N ASN A 296 3.65 23.83 -8.55
CA ASN A 296 2.21 23.96 -8.72
C ASN A 296 1.88 24.81 -9.96
N VAL A 297 1.26 24.22 -10.96
CA VAL A 297 0.93 24.84 -12.25
C VAL A 297 -0.55 25.15 -12.44
N GLN A 298 -1.36 25.13 -11.39
CA GLN A 298 -2.80 25.32 -11.42
C GLN A 298 -3.25 26.58 -12.19
N ASP A 299 -2.52 27.71 -12.00
CA ASP A 299 -2.85 28.99 -12.63
C ASP A 299 -2.52 29.01 -14.14
N GLN A 300 -1.64 28.11 -14.58
CA GLN A 300 -1.24 27.97 -15.98
C GLN A 300 -2.18 27.04 -16.77
N HIS A 301 -2.88 26.14 -16.05
CA HIS A 301 -3.75 25.11 -16.64
C HIS A 301 -5.16 25.06 -16.01
N PRO A 302 -5.89 26.19 -15.94
CA PRO A 302 -7.19 26.24 -15.26
C PRO A 302 -8.22 25.28 -15.87
N GLN A 303 -8.14 24.99 -17.18
CA GLN A 303 -9.06 24.03 -17.82
C GLN A 303 -8.82 22.60 -17.33
N VAL A 304 -7.56 22.23 -17.03
CA VAL A 304 -7.22 20.92 -16.47
C VAL A 304 -7.75 20.82 -15.03
N VAL A 305 -7.56 21.87 -14.24
CA VAL A 305 -8.11 21.95 -12.88
C VAL A 305 -9.63 21.72 -12.89
N GLU A 306 -10.38 22.48 -13.69
CA GLU A 306 -11.83 22.34 -13.76
C GLU A 306 -12.27 20.96 -14.27
N HIS A 307 -11.58 20.39 -15.24
CA HIS A 307 -11.87 19.05 -15.74
C HIS A 307 -11.68 17.98 -14.66
N LEU A 308 -10.52 17.97 -13.98
CA LEU A 308 -10.22 16.98 -12.94
C LEU A 308 -11.10 17.15 -11.72
N LYS A 309 -11.38 18.36 -11.31
CA LYS A 309 -12.33 18.68 -10.24
C LYS A 309 -13.75 18.17 -10.57
N ALA A 310 -14.23 18.41 -11.78
CA ALA A 310 -15.54 17.91 -12.22
C ALA A 310 -15.57 16.38 -12.25
N LEU A 311 -14.49 15.72 -12.70
CA LEU A 311 -14.39 14.26 -12.71
C LEU A 311 -14.38 13.69 -11.30
N LEU A 312 -13.60 14.29 -10.38
CA LEU A 312 -13.57 13.89 -8.97
C LEU A 312 -14.93 14.05 -8.30
N THR A 313 -15.60 15.21 -8.53
CA THR A 313 -16.95 15.46 -8.03
C THR A 313 -17.93 14.40 -8.52
N LYS A 314 -17.88 14.09 -9.83
CA LYS A 314 -18.73 13.03 -10.40
C LYS A 314 -18.50 11.68 -9.70
N TYR A 315 -17.26 11.26 -9.45
CA TYR A 315 -16.96 9.99 -8.78
C TYR A 315 -17.51 9.96 -7.35
N VAL A 316 -17.41 11.08 -6.62
CA VAL A 316 -18.00 11.20 -5.27
C VAL A 316 -19.53 11.11 -5.33
N GLU A 317 -20.17 11.80 -6.28
CA GLU A 317 -21.63 11.78 -6.45
C GLU A 317 -22.15 10.42 -6.91
N ASP A 318 -21.45 9.77 -7.82
CA ASP A 318 -21.80 8.44 -8.33
C ASP A 318 -21.47 7.31 -7.31
N GLY A 319 -20.66 7.59 -6.29
CA GLY A 319 -20.19 6.57 -5.33
C GLY A 319 -19.35 5.49 -5.99
N ARG A 320 -18.70 5.80 -7.13
CA ARG A 320 -17.85 4.90 -7.90
C ARG A 320 -17.00 5.64 -8.94
N SER A 321 -15.86 5.09 -9.28
CA SER A 321 -14.97 5.59 -10.34
C SER A 321 -14.99 4.74 -11.62
N THR A 322 -15.72 3.62 -11.63
CA THR A 322 -15.89 2.71 -12.78
C THR A 322 -17.26 2.89 -13.43
N PRO A 323 -17.47 2.46 -14.69
CA PRO A 323 -18.80 2.43 -15.31
C PRO A 323 -19.76 1.51 -14.55
N GLY A 324 -21.01 1.95 -14.40
CA GLY A 324 -22.06 1.16 -13.75
C GLY A 324 -23.15 2.04 -13.12
N THR A 325 -24.08 1.41 -12.39
CA THR A 325 -25.13 2.11 -11.67
C THR A 325 -24.56 2.88 -10.49
N PRO A 326 -24.87 4.19 -10.32
CA PRO A 326 -24.43 4.95 -9.16
C PRO A 326 -24.80 4.27 -7.85
N GLN A 327 -23.87 4.27 -6.89
CA GLN A 327 -24.04 3.70 -5.58
C GLN A 327 -24.23 4.80 -4.52
N SER A 328 -25.01 4.50 -3.49
CA SER A 328 -25.22 5.45 -2.40
C SER A 328 -24.04 5.45 -1.42
N ASN A 329 -23.52 6.61 -1.09
CA ASN A 329 -22.58 6.76 0.00
C ASN A 329 -23.27 6.48 1.34
N THR A 330 -22.64 5.69 2.21
CA THR A 330 -23.19 5.32 3.53
C THR A 330 -22.73 6.24 4.66
N GLY A 331 -21.86 7.21 4.37
CA GLY A 331 -21.35 8.19 5.32
C GLY A 331 -22.27 9.39 5.52
N GLY A 332 -21.88 10.33 6.39
CA GLY A 332 -22.57 11.61 6.55
C GLY A 332 -22.57 12.44 5.26
N ASN A 333 -23.59 13.27 5.08
CA ASN A 333 -23.81 14.01 3.84
C ASN A 333 -22.79 15.10 3.52
N ARG A 334 -21.84 15.38 4.42
CA ARG A 334 -20.73 16.33 4.21
C ARG A 334 -19.51 15.93 5.00
N TRP A 335 -18.40 15.76 4.28
CA TRP A 335 -17.06 15.72 4.82
C TRP A 335 -16.39 17.08 4.59
N GLU A 336 -15.66 17.59 5.54
CA GLU A 336 -14.93 18.86 5.40
C GLU A 336 -13.98 18.83 4.19
N GLN A 337 -13.45 17.65 3.87
CA GLN A 337 -12.56 17.42 2.74
C GLN A 337 -13.25 17.55 1.37
N LEU A 338 -14.59 17.64 1.32
CA LEU A 338 -15.38 17.88 0.11
C LEU A 338 -15.76 19.37 -0.06
N TRP A 339 -14.95 20.26 0.46
CA TRP A 339 -15.20 21.71 0.49
C TRP A 339 -15.40 22.36 -0.89
N TRP A 340 -14.94 21.70 -1.94
CA TRP A 340 -15.06 22.19 -3.33
C TRP A 340 -16.39 21.87 -4.03
N MET A 341 -17.23 21.01 -3.46
CA MET A 341 -18.53 20.55 -4.00
C MET A 341 -19.66 21.51 -3.69
#